data_b579e752adefcac6ec58e45e14194961
#
_entry.id   b579e752adefcac6ec58e45e14194961
#
_cell.length_a   1.000
_cell.length_b   1.000
_cell.length_c   1.000
_cell.angle_alpha   90.00
_cell.angle_beta   90.00
_cell.angle_gamma   90.00
#
_symmetry.space_group_name_H-M   'P 1'
#
loop_
_entity.id
_entity.type
_entity.pdbx_description
1 polymer ?
#
loop_
_entity_poly.entity_id
_entity_poly.type
_entity_poly.pdbx_seq_one_letter_code
_entity_poly.pdbx_strand_id
1 'polypeptide(L)'
;MSTIISAVTLNNQWITAGIAVAVFFAVGCFIALFLAPWVIFYQTNYRNPKKERTRDCTNKKDEQQMRMFNEGVEWIGRFKEKTEELSIVSGDGLTLYGEYVNFGYDKCAVILHGRTESLLYSYYFADVYYKNGYNILVFDFRAHGFSGGKYQTCGIKESDDCVLWIKLINEKYGINDFTIHGVCVGGAAAVYTYVKLKSAGSGMVKRIVTDGLYQSYYEIYKGYFRMFKLPSFLVLPCASMCFLLIYALTGVRLFKETPLKCMMDTDIPILFIWSKQDIFCTKPKGEELFKACSSKYKELNFFKKGRHSHVRSSQKAEYDEVIAKFLQKHT
;
A
#
# COMPACT_ATOMS: atom_id res chain seq x y z
N MET A 1 -5.19 66.81 26.61
CA MET A 1 -5.34 66.48 25.17
C MET A 1 -4.28 65.46 24.70
N SER A 2 -3.01 65.56 25.11
CA SER A 2 -1.95 64.61 24.74
C SER A 2 -2.17 63.18 25.24
N THR A 3 -2.71 63.01 26.46
CA THR A 3 -2.93 61.68 27.09
C THR A 3 -4.06 60.89 26.40
N ILE A 4 -5.05 61.56 25.84
CA ILE A 4 -6.18 60.93 25.10
C ILE A 4 -5.68 60.48 23.73
N ILE A 5 -4.86 61.27 23.05
CA ILE A 5 -4.28 60.94 21.75
C ILE A 5 -3.34 59.74 21.87
N SER A 6 -2.51 59.65 22.94
CA SER A 6 -1.66 58.49 23.16
C SER A 6 -2.42 57.21 23.50
N ALA A 7 -3.55 57.30 24.22
CA ALA A 7 -4.38 56.14 24.52
C ALA A 7 -5.13 55.60 23.25
N VAL A 8 -5.60 56.53 22.38
CA VAL A 8 -6.24 56.12 21.11
C VAL A 8 -5.24 55.50 20.14
N THR A 9 -4.01 56.02 20.07
CA THR A 9 -2.96 55.44 19.21
C THR A 9 -2.51 54.06 19.70
N LEU A 10 -2.36 53.87 21.02
CA LEU A 10 -2.04 52.55 21.61
C LEU A 10 -3.17 51.53 21.33
N ASN A 11 -4.42 51.94 21.48
CA ASN A 11 -5.55 51.04 21.23
C ASN A 11 -5.61 50.61 19.75
N ASN A 12 -5.35 51.53 18.82
CA ASN A 12 -5.28 51.21 17.40
C ASN A 12 -4.10 50.27 17.06
N GLN A 13 -2.95 50.38 17.72
CA GLN A 13 -1.82 49.47 17.52
C GLN A 13 -2.16 48.04 17.97
N TRP A 14 -2.83 47.88 19.12
CA TRP A 14 -3.28 46.55 19.56
C TRP A 14 -4.33 45.94 18.66
N ILE A 15 -5.26 46.72 18.14
CA ILE A 15 -6.26 46.27 17.16
C ILE A 15 -5.56 45.84 15.87
N THR A 16 -4.62 46.64 15.36
CA THR A 16 -3.87 46.29 14.14
C THR A 16 -3.05 45.01 14.31
N ALA A 17 -2.36 44.86 15.48
CA ALA A 17 -1.63 43.66 15.81
C ALA A 17 -2.56 42.42 15.90
N GLY A 18 -3.73 42.58 16.52
CA GLY A 18 -4.74 41.52 16.61
C GLY A 18 -5.26 41.07 15.23
N ILE A 19 -5.52 42.03 14.35
CA ILE A 19 -5.94 41.73 12.95
C ILE A 19 -4.82 41.00 12.20
N ALA A 20 -3.57 41.46 12.34
CA ALA A 20 -2.43 40.80 11.67
C ALA A 20 -2.26 39.34 12.11
N VAL A 21 -2.39 39.09 13.43
CA VAL A 21 -2.34 37.73 13.99
C VAL A 21 -3.52 36.88 13.45
N ALA A 22 -4.73 37.41 13.42
CA ALA A 22 -5.91 36.71 12.91
C ALA A 22 -5.77 36.37 11.41
N VAL A 23 -5.27 37.29 10.61
CA VAL A 23 -5.00 37.09 9.17
C VAL A 23 -3.91 36.03 8.98
N PHE A 24 -2.82 36.12 9.73
CA PHE A 24 -1.75 35.11 9.68
C PHE A 24 -2.26 33.70 10.00
N PHE A 25 -3.09 33.60 11.04
CA PHE A 25 -3.70 32.32 11.43
C PHE A 25 -4.68 31.81 10.37
N ALA A 26 -5.53 32.68 9.80
CA ALA A 26 -6.46 32.34 8.74
C ALA A 26 -5.73 31.85 7.47
N VAL A 27 -4.65 32.53 7.07
CA VAL A 27 -3.81 32.11 5.94
C VAL A 27 -3.13 30.76 6.23
N GLY A 28 -2.60 30.57 7.44
CA GLY A 28 -2.03 29.29 7.85
C GLY A 28 -3.05 28.13 7.80
N CYS A 29 -4.26 28.36 8.29
CA CYS A 29 -5.37 27.39 8.19
C CYS A 29 -5.75 27.10 6.74
N PHE A 30 -5.83 28.13 5.89
CA PHE A 30 -6.12 27.95 4.46
C PHE A 30 -5.06 27.08 3.76
N ILE A 31 -3.78 27.38 3.98
CA ILE A 31 -2.68 26.59 3.43
C ILE A 31 -2.75 25.13 3.94
N ALA A 32 -2.99 24.93 5.22
CA ALA A 32 -3.08 23.61 5.81
C ALA A 32 -4.28 22.81 5.28
N LEU A 33 -5.43 23.43 5.11
CA LEU A 33 -6.68 22.75 4.70
C LEU A 33 -6.78 22.53 3.19
N PHE A 34 -6.17 23.37 2.38
CA PHE A 34 -6.31 23.31 0.92
C PHE A 34 -5.00 22.94 0.22
N LEU A 35 -3.90 23.61 0.52
CA LEU A 35 -2.65 23.37 -0.20
C LEU A 35 -1.94 22.09 0.26
N ALA A 36 -1.83 21.84 1.57
CA ALA A 36 -1.15 20.66 2.08
C ALA A 36 -1.83 19.33 1.65
N PRO A 37 -3.16 19.19 1.68
CA PRO A 37 -3.85 18.01 1.14
C PRO A 37 -3.56 17.77 -0.34
N TRP A 38 -3.52 18.82 -1.17
CA TRP A 38 -3.15 18.70 -2.58
C TRP A 38 -1.73 18.18 -2.79
N VAL A 39 -0.77 18.73 -2.05
CA VAL A 39 0.63 18.31 -2.12
C VAL A 39 0.75 16.84 -1.69
N ILE A 40 0.13 16.46 -0.58
CA ILE A 40 0.17 15.09 -0.08
C ILE A 40 -0.55 14.13 -1.03
N PHE A 41 -1.74 14.49 -1.51
CA PHE A 41 -2.45 13.71 -2.51
C PHE A 41 -1.58 13.48 -3.76
N TYR A 42 -0.97 14.56 -4.27
CA TYR A 42 -0.11 14.46 -5.44
C TYR A 42 1.09 13.53 -5.19
N GLN A 43 1.75 13.65 -4.05
CA GLN A 43 2.89 12.79 -3.69
C GLN A 43 2.51 11.33 -3.43
N THR A 44 1.32 11.09 -2.91
CA THR A 44 0.92 9.74 -2.48
C THR A 44 0.11 8.99 -3.53
N ASN A 45 -0.73 9.65 -4.30
CA ASN A 45 -1.70 9.00 -5.18
C ASN A 45 -1.50 9.26 -6.67
N TYR A 46 -0.94 10.41 -7.04
CA TYR A 46 -0.65 10.69 -8.44
C TYR A 46 0.69 10.07 -8.85
N ARG A 47 0.74 9.51 -10.04
CA ARG A 47 1.95 8.99 -10.67
C ARG A 47 2.22 9.73 -11.97
N ASN A 48 3.37 10.37 -12.05
CA ASN A 48 3.78 11.08 -13.24
C ASN A 48 4.19 10.06 -14.34
N PRO A 49 3.43 9.97 -15.46
CA PRO A 49 3.73 9.01 -16.51
C PRO A 49 5.14 9.13 -17.11
N LYS A 50 5.70 10.34 -17.10
CA LYS A 50 7.02 10.61 -17.69
C LYS A 50 8.20 10.27 -16.78
N LYS A 51 7.97 10.24 -15.44
CA LYS A 51 9.05 10.07 -14.45
C LYS A 51 8.98 8.74 -13.68
N GLU A 52 7.77 8.21 -13.49
CA GLU A 52 7.51 7.12 -12.53
C GLU A 52 7.00 5.84 -13.21
N ARG A 53 6.81 5.86 -14.54
CA ARG A 53 6.46 4.67 -15.33
C ARG A 53 7.68 3.97 -15.89
N THR A 54 8.76 3.99 -15.15
CA THR A 54 9.93 3.18 -15.43
C THR A 54 9.97 2.07 -14.40
N ARG A 55 10.31 0.87 -14.81
CA ARG A 55 10.62 -0.24 -13.91
C ARG A 55 12.03 -0.06 -13.33
N ASP A 56 12.40 1.17 -12.96
CA ASP A 56 13.66 1.51 -12.32
C ASP A 56 13.54 1.56 -10.80
N CYS A 57 14.68 1.57 -10.11
CA CYS A 57 14.70 1.82 -8.68
C CYS A 57 14.17 3.22 -8.35
N THR A 58 13.13 3.29 -7.55
CA THR A 58 12.42 4.54 -7.23
C THR A 58 13.21 5.49 -6.35
N ASN A 59 14.13 4.97 -5.53
CA ASN A 59 15.02 5.78 -4.70
C ASN A 59 16.44 5.22 -4.68
N LYS A 60 17.25 5.65 -5.65
CA LYS A 60 18.64 5.23 -5.81
C LYS A 60 19.58 5.68 -4.66
N LYS A 61 19.11 6.58 -3.79
CA LYS A 61 19.86 7.04 -2.60
C LYS A 61 19.60 6.18 -1.36
N ASP A 62 18.58 5.34 -1.39
CA ASP A 62 18.22 4.47 -0.31
C ASP A 62 18.80 3.06 -0.57
N GLU A 63 19.82 2.70 0.19
CA GLU A 63 20.52 1.42 0.04
C GLU A 63 19.60 0.20 0.20
N GLN A 64 18.59 0.26 1.09
CA GLN A 64 17.64 -0.84 1.26
C GLN A 64 16.72 -0.98 0.05
N GLN A 65 16.23 0.15 -0.50
CA GLN A 65 15.44 0.15 -1.73
C GLN A 65 16.25 -0.37 -2.92
N MET A 66 17.50 0.08 -3.06
CA MET A 66 18.42 -0.41 -4.10
C MET A 66 18.66 -1.91 -3.98
N ARG A 67 18.88 -2.41 -2.76
CA ARG A 67 19.08 -3.85 -2.53
C ARG A 67 17.85 -4.64 -2.93
N MET A 68 16.66 -4.24 -2.47
CA MET A 68 15.40 -4.91 -2.82
C MET A 68 15.19 -4.95 -4.32
N PHE A 69 15.42 -3.83 -5.00
CA PHE A 69 15.32 -3.73 -6.46
C PHE A 69 16.31 -4.66 -7.16
N ASN A 70 17.60 -4.57 -6.81
CA ASN A 70 18.66 -5.35 -7.45
C ASN A 70 18.48 -6.86 -7.23
N GLU A 71 18.13 -7.30 -6.01
CA GLU A 71 17.86 -8.71 -5.72
C GLU A 71 16.62 -9.21 -6.50
N GLY A 72 15.59 -8.36 -6.69
CA GLY A 72 14.43 -8.68 -7.53
C GLY A 72 14.81 -8.86 -8.99
N VAL A 73 15.57 -7.93 -9.54
CA VAL A 73 16.08 -7.99 -10.93
C VAL A 73 16.99 -9.20 -11.13
N GLU A 74 17.89 -9.47 -10.19
CA GLU A 74 18.74 -10.66 -10.23
C GLU A 74 17.92 -11.94 -10.19
N TRP A 75 16.90 -12.01 -9.33
CA TRP A 75 16.06 -13.20 -9.21
C TRP A 75 15.35 -13.50 -10.54
N ILE A 76 14.68 -12.52 -11.15
CA ILE A 76 13.97 -12.75 -12.40
C ILE A 76 14.93 -13.02 -13.57
N GLY A 77 16.13 -12.42 -13.55
CA GLY A 77 17.16 -12.68 -14.56
C GLY A 77 17.54 -14.15 -14.67
N ARG A 78 17.46 -14.92 -13.58
CA ARG A 78 17.73 -16.36 -13.55
C ARG A 78 16.62 -17.21 -14.21
N PHE A 79 15.41 -16.65 -14.30
CA PHE A 79 14.21 -17.37 -14.76
C PHE A 79 13.54 -16.71 -15.97
N LYS A 80 14.26 -15.89 -16.72
CA LYS A 80 13.73 -15.14 -17.86
C LYS A 80 13.07 -16.06 -18.91
N GLU A 81 13.65 -17.23 -19.19
CA GLU A 81 13.10 -18.19 -20.15
C GLU A 81 11.79 -18.86 -19.71
N LYS A 82 11.49 -18.82 -18.37
CA LYS A 82 10.25 -19.35 -17.80
C LYS A 82 9.20 -18.25 -17.60
N THR A 83 9.53 -17.01 -17.97
CA THR A 83 8.72 -15.82 -17.73
C THR A 83 7.91 -15.49 -18.98
N GLU A 84 6.61 -15.38 -18.81
CA GLU A 84 5.69 -14.88 -19.82
C GLU A 84 5.22 -13.48 -19.44
N GLU A 85 5.42 -12.52 -20.34
CA GLU A 85 4.83 -11.18 -20.22
C GLU A 85 3.35 -11.24 -20.59
N LEU A 86 2.51 -10.68 -19.73
CA LEU A 86 1.06 -10.71 -19.87
C LEU A 86 0.50 -9.29 -19.81
N SER A 87 -0.65 -9.10 -20.42
CA SER A 87 -1.43 -7.87 -20.27
C SER A 87 -2.91 -8.17 -20.12
N ILE A 88 -3.61 -7.33 -19.36
CA ILE A 88 -5.07 -7.36 -19.22
C ILE A 88 -5.63 -5.96 -19.44
N VAL A 89 -6.93 -5.88 -19.70
CA VAL A 89 -7.67 -4.62 -19.68
C VAL A 89 -8.50 -4.59 -18.41
N SER A 90 -8.29 -3.57 -17.58
CA SER A 90 -9.06 -3.36 -16.35
C SER A 90 -10.53 -3.03 -16.66
N GLY A 91 -11.40 -3.16 -15.67
CA GLY A 91 -12.82 -2.84 -15.79
C GLY A 91 -13.13 -1.37 -16.17
N ASP A 92 -12.17 -0.48 -16.00
CA ASP A 92 -12.24 0.94 -16.39
C ASP A 92 -11.33 1.27 -17.63
N GLY A 93 -10.94 0.25 -18.38
CA GLY A 93 -10.30 0.39 -19.70
C GLY A 93 -8.80 0.67 -19.69
N LEU A 94 -8.10 0.47 -18.57
CA LEU A 94 -6.65 0.61 -18.50
C LEU A 94 -5.96 -0.68 -18.98
N THR A 95 -4.94 -0.55 -19.82
CA THR A 95 -4.03 -1.68 -20.09
C THR A 95 -3.09 -1.84 -18.91
N LEU A 96 -3.06 -3.02 -18.32
CA LEU A 96 -2.21 -3.38 -17.19
C LEU A 96 -1.23 -4.47 -17.63
N TYR A 97 0.00 -4.40 -17.10
CA TYR A 97 1.10 -5.30 -17.46
C TYR A 97 1.57 -6.10 -16.27
N GLY A 98 1.85 -7.36 -16.51
CA GLY A 98 2.34 -8.31 -15.50
C GLY A 98 3.22 -9.37 -16.12
N GLU A 99 3.79 -10.20 -15.26
CA GLU A 99 4.67 -11.30 -15.64
C GLU A 99 4.28 -12.54 -14.83
N TYR A 100 4.21 -13.67 -15.53
CA TYR A 100 3.97 -14.98 -14.94
C TYR A 100 5.18 -15.88 -15.14
N VAL A 101 5.77 -16.37 -14.04
CA VAL A 101 6.89 -17.30 -14.08
C VAL A 101 6.36 -18.70 -13.83
N ASN A 102 6.36 -19.53 -14.89
CA ASN A 102 5.83 -20.88 -14.87
C ASN A 102 6.92 -21.91 -14.56
N PHE A 103 6.86 -22.51 -13.37
CA PHE A 103 7.74 -23.60 -12.95
C PHE A 103 7.08 -24.98 -13.10
N GLY A 104 5.83 -25.04 -13.56
CA GLY A 104 5.06 -26.29 -13.70
C GLY A 104 4.39 -26.76 -12.42
N TYR A 105 4.24 -25.88 -11.42
CA TYR A 105 3.54 -26.19 -10.17
C TYR A 105 2.03 -25.98 -10.29
N ASP A 106 1.27 -26.55 -9.37
CA ASP A 106 -0.20 -26.45 -9.27
C ASP A 106 -0.68 -25.27 -8.42
N LYS A 107 0.27 -24.55 -7.81
CA LYS A 107 0.04 -23.37 -6.94
C LYS A 107 0.71 -22.12 -7.52
N CYS A 108 0.12 -20.96 -7.23
CA CYS A 108 0.66 -19.67 -7.65
C CYS A 108 0.72 -18.67 -6.48
N ALA A 109 1.87 -18.04 -6.30
CA ALA A 109 2.01 -16.88 -5.43
C ALA A 109 1.83 -15.59 -6.24
N VAL A 110 0.83 -14.79 -5.87
CA VAL A 110 0.59 -13.44 -6.39
C VAL A 110 1.28 -12.47 -5.46
N ILE A 111 2.33 -11.80 -5.91
CA ILE A 111 3.13 -10.90 -5.08
C ILE A 111 2.87 -9.46 -5.47
N LEU A 112 2.29 -8.70 -4.54
CA LEU A 112 1.80 -7.34 -4.74
C LEU A 112 2.75 -6.33 -4.11
N HIS A 113 3.32 -5.46 -4.93
CA HIS A 113 4.30 -4.46 -4.51
C HIS A 113 3.70 -3.33 -3.68
N GLY A 114 4.57 -2.56 -3.02
CA GLY A 114 4.20 -1.38 -2.25
C GLY A 114 3.88 -0.16 -3.13
N ARG A 115 3.51 0.94 -2.47
CA ARG A 115 2.97 2.15 -3.09
C ARG A 115 3.89 2.84 -4.11
N THR A 116 5.19 2.79 -3.93
CA THR A 116 6.17 3.51 -4.76
C THR A 116 7.00 2.59 -5.65
N GLU A 117 6.61 1.33 -5.75
CA GLU A 117 7.38 0.26 -6.34
C GLU A 117 6.80 -0.16 -7.69
N SER A 118 7.43 -1.11 -8.34
CA SER A 118 6.96 -1.81 -9.55
C SER A 118 7.01 -3.31 -9.33
N LEU A 119 6.55 -4.10 -10.28
CA LEU A 119 6.61 -5.56 -10.21
C LEU A 119 8.03 -6.10 -9.94
N LEU A 120 9.09 -5.38 -10.31
CA LEU A 120 10.46 -5.82 -10.06
C LEU A 120 10.78 -5.95 -8.56
N TYR A 121 10.17 -5.12 -7.72
CA TYR A 121 10.29 -5.26 -6.27
C TYR A 121 9.53 -6.48 -5.73
N SER A 122 8.47 -6.91 -6.40
CA SER A 122 7.74 -8.13 -6.02
C SER A 122 8.63 -9.37 -6.14
N TYR A 123 9.51 -9.43 -7.13
CA TYR A 123 10.45 -10.55 -7.28
C TYR A 123 11.44 -10.68 -6.12
N TYR A 124 11.69 -9.61 -5.38
CA TYR A 124 12.48 -9.67 -4.15
C TYR A 124 11.93 -10.71 -3.16
N PHE A 125 10.63 -10.94 -3.13
CA PHE A 125 9.96 -11.89 -2.24
C PHE A 125 9.72 -13.26 -2.88
N ALA A 126 10.05 -13.47 -4.16
CA ALA A 126 9.65 -14.65 -4.92
C ALA A 126 10.38 -15.93 -4.50
N ASP A 127 11.62 -15.83 -4.02
CA ASP A 127 12.48 -17.00 -3.76
C ASP A 127 11.88 -17.98 -2.74
N VAL A 128 11.25 -17.48 -1.68
CA VAL A 128 10.62 -18.33 -0.65
C VAL A 128 9.43 -19.10 -1.23
N TYR A 129 8.65 -18.49 -2.14
CA TYR A 129 7.53 -19.17 -2.79
C TYR A 129 7.99 -20.21 -3.80
N TYR A 130 8.97 -19.87 -4.65
CA TYR A 130 9.60 -20.81 -5.58
C TYR A 130 10.10 -22.07 -4.88
N LYS A 131 10.84 -21.91 -3.76
CA LYS A 131 11.35 -23.02 -2.95
C LYS A 131 10.26 -23.86 -2.27
N ASN A 132 9.05 -23.34 -2.15
CA ASN A 132 7.89 -24.04 -1.60
C ASN A 132 6.90 -24.52 -2.68
N GLY A 133 7.31 -24.59 -3.95
CA GLY A 133 6.54 -25.18 -5.03
C GLY A 133 5.44 -24.29 -5.59
N TYR A 134 5.71 -22.99 -5.74
CA TYR A 134 4.77 -22.04 -6.35
C TYR A 134 5.29 -21.47 -7.66
N ASN A 135 4.42 -21.35 -8.65
CA ASN A 135 4.59 -20.41 -9.75
C ASN A 135 4.47 -18.97 -9.20
N ILE A 136 4.95 -17.99 -9.95
CA ILE A 136 4.97 -16.60 -9.49
C ILE A 136 4.19 -15.71 -10.47
N LEU A 137 3.22 -14.97 -9.96
CA LEU A 137 2.53 -13.90 -10.67
C LEU A 137 2.89 -12.57 -10.02
N VAL A 138 3.39 -11.64 -10.80
CA VAL A 138 3.62 -10.25 -10.41
C VAL A 138 3.07 -9.33 -11.48
N PHE A 139 2.58 -8.16 -11.09
CA PHE A 139 2.11 -7.16 -12.05
C PHE A 139 2.32 -5.75 -11.52
N ASP A 140 2.48 -4.81 -12.43
CA ASP A 140 2.48 -3.40 -12.11
C ASP A 140 1.06 -2.96 -11.77
N PHE A 141 0.85 -2.42 -10.59
CA PHE A 141 -0.42 -1.78 -10.24
C PHE A 141 -0.76 -0.68 -11.24
N ARG A 142 -2.07 -0.35 -11.34
CA ARG A 142 -2.49 0.86 -12.06
C ARG A 142 -1.65 2.06 -11.66
N ALA A 143 -1.30 2.89 -12.62
CA ALA A 143 -0.42 4.05 -12.46
C ALA A 143 1.03 3.73 -12.04
N HIS A 144 1.47 2.47 -12.06
CA HIS A 144 2.86 2.06 -11.77
C HIS A 144 3.49 1.36 -12.98
N GLY A 145 4.82 1.30 -13.01
CA GLY A 145 5.59 0.60 -14.03
C GLY A 145 5.09 0.90 -15.45
N PHE A 146 4.76 -0.14 -16.21
CA PHE A 146 4.19 0.00 -17.55
C PHE A 146 2.66 0.05 -17.59
N SER A 147 1.99 -0.22 -16.47
CA SER A 147 0.52 -0.19 -16.39
C SER A 147 -0.06 1.20 -16.56
N GLY A 148 -1.24 1.28 -17.16
CA GLY A 148 -1.99 2.50 -17.42
C GLY A 148 -2.49 3.20 -16.15
N GLY A 149 -3.13 4.36 -16.34
CA GLY A 149 -3.70 5.16 -15.24
C GLY A 149 -2.81 6.31 -14.80
N LYS A 150 -3.34 7.19 -13.95
CA LYS A 150 -2.64 8.35 -13.36
C LYS A 150 -2.66 8.34 -11.84
N TYR A 151 -3.61 7.61 -11.25
CA TYR A 151 -3.85 7.59 -9.81
C TYR A 151 -3.84 6.17 -9.28
N GLN A 152 -3.13 5.95 -8.20
CA GLN A 152 -3.33 4.77 -7.37
C GLN A 152 -4.53 4.98 -6.45
N THR A 153 -5.20 3.90 -6.08
CA THR A 153 -6.46 3.93 -5.34
C THR A 153 -6.40 3.22 -3.99
N CYS A 154 -5.22 3.18 -3.39
CA CYS A 154 -4.98 2.67 -2.04
C CYS A 154 -5.38 1.19 -1.85
N GLY A 155 -5.24 0.40 -2.90
CA GLY A 155 -5.54 -1.03 -2.91
C GLY A 155 -6.95 -1.38 -3.41
N ILE A 156 -7.89 -0.42 -3.53
CA ILE A 156 -9.29 -0.74 -3.84
C ILE A 156 -9.48 -1.16 -5.29
N LYS A 157 -9.13 -0.32 -6.28
CA LYS A 157 -9.19 -0.72 -7.69
C LYS A 157 -8.05 -1.67 -8.07
N GLU A 158 -6.91 -1.56 -7.39
CA GLU A 158 -5.81 -2.52 -7.52
C GLU A 158 -6.27 -3.95 -7.18
N SER A 159 -7.22 -4.10 -6.26
CA SER A 159 -7.81 -5.42 -5.96
C SER A 159 -8.77 -5.91 -7.04
N ASP A 160 -9.52 -5.01 -7.72
CA ASP A 160 -10.32 -5.38 -8.90
C ASP A 160 -9.41 -5.91 -10.02
N ASP A 161 -8.28 -5.23 -10.22
CA ASP A 161 -7.28 -5.67 -11.19
C ASP A 161 -6.68 -7.02 -10.79
N CYS A 162 -6.36 -7.22 -9.51
CA CYS A 162 -5.84 -8.49 -8.99
C CYS A 162 -6.83 -9.66 -9.20
N VAL A 163 -8.13 -9.42 -9.04
CA VAL A 163 -9.17 -10.42 -9.38
C VAL A 163 -9.08 -10.83 -10.85
N LEU A 164 -8.90 -9.88 -11.77
CA LEU A 164 -8.76 -10.18 -13.20
C LEU A 164 -7.49 -10.98 -13.49
N TRP A 165 -6.37 -10.64 -12.86
CA TRP A 165 -5.13 -11.39 -12.99
C TRP A 165 -5.25 -12.82 -12.49
N ILE A 166 -5.86 -13.05 -11.32
CA ILE A 166 -6.10 -14.40 -10.79
C ILE A 166 -6.98 -15.21 -11.74
N LYS A 167 -8.05 -14.63 -12.28
CA LYS A 167 -8.92 -15.30 -13.26
C LYS A 167 -8.17 -15.66 -14.54
N LEU A 168 -7.36 -14.74 -15.08
CA LEU A 168 -6.54 -15.02 -16.26
C LEU A 168 -5.61 -16.23 -16.03
N ILE A 169 -4.92 -16.28 -14.89
CA ILE A 169 -4.00 -17.39 -14.57
C ILE A 169 -4.77 -18.69 -14.36
N ASN A 170 -5.93 -18.64 -13.71
CA ASN A 170 -6.81 -19.80 -13.57
C ASN A 170 -7.28 -20.32 -14.93
N GLU A 171 -7.80 -19.46 -15.80
CA GLU A 171 -8.31 -19.82 -17.13
C GLU A 171 -7.20 -20.34 -18.06
N LYS A 172 -6.03 -19.73 -18.02
CA LYS A 172 -4.93 -20.06 -18.95
C LYS A 172 -4.12 -21.28 -18.53
N TYR A 173 -3.92 -21.47 -17.21
CA TYR A 173 -3.01 -22.49 -16.67
C TYR A 173 -3.70 -23.51 -15.74
N GLY A 174 -4.98 -23.37 -15.45
CA GLY A 174 -5.73 -24.27 -14.58
C GLY A 174 -5.42 -24.14 -13.09
N ILE A 175 -4.71 -23.09 -12.67
CA ILE A 175 -4.31 -22.89 -11.26
C ILE A 175 -5.54 -22.50 -10.42
N ASN A 176 -5.76 -23.25 -9.32
CA ASN A 176 -6.88 -23.04 -8.38
C ASN A 176 -6.41 -22.81 -6.93
N ASP A 177 -5.11 -22.80 -6.67
CA ASP A 177 -4.52 -22.54 -5.37
C ASP A 177 -3.63 -21.30 -5.44
N PHE A 178 -4.15 -20.17 -4.97
CA PHE A 178 -3.43 -18.92 -4.92
C PHE A 178 -3.08 -18.51 -3.48
N THR A 179 -1.84 -18.09 -3.29
CA THR A 179 -1.40 -17.36 -2.11
C THR A 179 -1.12 -15.92 -2.51
N ILE A 180 -1.74 -14.95 -1.85
CA ILE A 180 -1.46 -13.53 -2.13
C ILE A 180 -0.53 -12.99 -1.06
N HIS A 181 0.64 -12.49 -1.49
CA HIS A 181 1.58 -11.76 -0.63
C HIS A 181 1.55 -10.29 -0.99
N GLY A 182 1.16 -9.43 -0.07
CA GLY A 182 1.07 -8.00 -0.31
C GLY A 182 1.86 -7.17 0.69
N VAL A 183 2.61 -6.19 0.17
CA VAL A 183 3.41 -5.25 0.94
C VAL A 183 2.71 -3.90 0.99
N CYS A 184 2.49 -3.32 2.17
CA CYS A 184 1.85 -2.00 2.34
C CYS A 184 0.48 -1.92 1.64
N VAL A 185 0.36 -1.10 0.57
CA VAL A 185 -0.84 -1.02 -0.29
C VAL A 185 -1.16 -2.37 -0.94
N GLY A 186 -0.13 -3.15 -1.30
CA GLY A 186 -0.30 -4.52 -1.77
C GLY A 186 -0.98 -5.42 -0.75
N GLY A 187 -0.68 -5.25 0.55
CA GLY A 187 -1.37 -5.95 1.63
C GLY A 187 -2.87 -5.60 1.71
N ALA A 188 -3.21 -4.33 1.53
CA ALA A 188 -4.62 -3.91 1.45
C ALA A 188 -5.30 -4.50 0.21
N ALA A 189 -4.64 -4.44 -0.96
CA ALA A 189 -5.15 -5.04 -2.19
C ALA A 189 -5.37 -6.56 -2.05
N ALA A 190 -4.45 -7.28 -1.36
CA ALA A 190 -4.57 -8.71 -1.10
C ALA A 190 -5.87 -9.06 -0.33
N VAL A 191 -6.13 -8.33 0.75
CA VAL A 191 -7.32 -8.54 1.58
C VAL A 191 -8.60 -8.17 0.83
N TYR A 192 -8.62 -7.04 0.13
CA TYR A 192 -9.76 -6.66 -0.69
C TYR A 192 -10.02 -7.68 -1.82
N THR A 193 -8.97 -8.19 -2.48
CA THR A 193 -9.07 -9.21 -3.52
C THR A 193 -9.74 -10.48 -2.98
N TYR A 194 -9.29 -10.94 -1.81
CA TYR A 194 -9.88 -12.11 -1.16
C TYR A 194 -11.37 -11.92 -0.89
N VAL A 195 -11.76 -10.83 -0.24
CA VAL A 195 -13.16 -10.56 0.10
C VAL A 195 -14.04 -10.46 -1.16
N LYS A 196 -13.55 -9.84 -2.23
CA LYS A 196 -14.25 -9.76 -3.53
C LYS A 196 -14.45 -11.14 -4.16
N LEU A 197 -13.41 -11.97 -4.21
CA LEU A 197 -13.49 -13.33 -4.74
C LEU A 197 -14.41 -14.22 -3.91
N LYS A 198 -14.31 -14.17 -2.58
CA LYS A 198 -15.19 -14.87 -1.64
C LYS A 198 -16.66 -14.47 -1.85
N SER A 199 -16.94 -13.17 -1.96
CA SER A 199 -18.30 -12.66 -2.22
C SER A 199 -18.86 -13.11 -3.57
N ALA A 200 -17.99 -13.40 -4.54
CA ALA A 200 -18.35 -13.99 -5.83
C ALA A 200 -18.41 -15.52 -5.81
N GLY A 201 -18.33 -16.17 -4.65
CA GLY A 201 -18.36 -17.62 -4.49
C GLY A 201 -17.06 -18.33 -4.90
N SER A 202 -15.96 -17.59 -5.10
CA SER A 202 -14.69 -18.19 -5.51
C SER A 202 -13.83 -18.55 -4.29
N GLY A 203 -13.35 -19.76 -4.23
CA GLY A 203 -12.40 -20.27 -3.24
C GLY A 203 -10.97 -20.41 -3.76
N MET A 204 -10.58 -19.72 -4.83
CA MET A 204 -9.24 -19.86 -5.42
C MET A 204 -8.12 -19.34 -4.51
N VAL A 205 -8.35 -18.27 -3.75
CA VAL A 205 -7.35 -17.77 -2.79
C VAL A 205 -7.41 -18.60 -1.51
N LYS A 206 -6.30 -19.26 -1.20
CA LYS A 206 -6.19 -20.18 -0.05
C LYS A 206 -5.45 -19.57 1.12
N ARG A 207 -4.55 -18.63 0.90
CA ARG A 207 -3.67 -18.04 1.92
C ARG A 207 -3.37 -16.58 1.60
N ILE A 208 -3.17 -15.79 2.65
CA ILE A 208 -2.72 -14.40 2.52
C ILE A 208 -1.49 -14.19 3.41
N VAL A 209 -0.50 -13.47 2.90
CA VAL A 209 0.64 -12.93 3.64
C VAL A 209 0.61 -11.41 3.50
N THR A 210 0.65 -10.69 4.61
CA THR A 210 0.68 -9.22 4.60
C THR A 210 1.92 -8.69 5.32
N ASP A 211 2.64 -7.79 4.69
CA ASP A 211 3.77 -7.06 5.29
C ASP A 211 3.43 -5.57 5.41
N GLY A 212 3.33 -5.08 6.63
CA GLY A 212 3.00 -3.69 6.90
C GLY A 212 1.56 -3.30 6.52
N LEU A 213 0.58 -4.21 6.70
CA LEU A 213 -0.83 -3.90 6.46
C LEU A 213 -1.33 -2.84 7.45
N TYR A 214 -2.00 -1.80 6.95
CA TYR A 214 -2.62 -0.74 7.73
C TYR A 214 -4.13 -0.96 7.93
N GLN A 215 -4.69 -0.37 8.98
CA GLN A 215 -6.13 -0.49 9.28
C GLN A 215 -7.01 0.26 8.28
N SER A 216 -6.57 1.45 7.88
CA SER A 216 -7.20 2.31 6.91
C SER A 216 -6.17 3.26 6.31
N TYR A 217 -6.45 3.80 5.13
CA TYR A 217 -5.55 4.77 4.51
C TYR A 217 -5.47 6.10 5.28
N TYR A 218 -6.42 6.34 6.19
CA TYR A 218 -6.36 7.46 7.14
C TYR A 218 -5.11 7.38 8.04
N GLU A 219 -4.74 6.18 8.51
CA GLU A 219 -3.54 6.02 9.34
C GLU A 219 -2.25 6.35 8.56
N ILE A 220 -2.22 6.03 7.26
CA ILE A 220 -1.13 6.42 6.37
C ILE A 220 -1.03 7.95 6.25
N TYR A 221 -2.13 8.64 5.97
CA TYR A 221 -2.15 10.10 5.92
C TYR A 221 -1.78 10.73 7.25
N LYS A 222 -2.28 10.21 8.35
CA LYS A 222 -1.91 10.64 9.70
C LYS A 222 -0.41 10.53 9.95
N GLY A 223 0.23 9.47 9.48
CA GLY A 223 1.69 9.33 9.49
C GLY A 223 2.38 10.46 8.73
N TYR A 224 1.96 10.74 7.49
CA TYR A 224 2.50 11.83 6.69
C TYR A 224 2.31 13.19 7.34
N PHE A 225 1.10 13.52 7.81
CA PHE A 225 0.84 14.81 8.45
C PHE A 225 1.67 15.01 9.72
N ARG A 226 1.92 13.94 10.48
CA ARG A 226 2.83 13.99 11.63
C ARG A 226 4.29 14.28 11.22
N MET A 227 4.76 13.69 10.12
CA MET A 227 6.09 13.99 9.58
C MET A 227 6.24 15.47 9.21
N PHE A 228 5.17 16.09 8.70
CA PHE A 228 5.11 17.53 8.41
C PHE A 228 4.79 18.41 9.64
N LYS A 229 4.75 17.81 10.85
CA LYS A 229 4.43 18.50 12.11
C LYS A 229 3.10 19.27 12.07
N LEU A 230 2.12 18.78 11.32
CA LEU A 230 0.80 19.39 11.27
C LEU A 230 0.12 19.26 12.65
N PRO A 231 -0.51 20.34 13.18
CA PRO A 231 -1.28 20.28 14.41
C PRO A 231 -2.35 19.18 14.36
N SER A 232 -2.50 18.42 15.44
CA SER A 232 -3.34 17.21 15.45
C SER A 232 -4.82 17.47 15.11
N PHE A 233 -5.35 18.65 15.44
CA PHE A 233 -6.74 19.04 15.11
C PHE A 233 -6.97 19.26 13.60
N LEU A 234 -5.90 19.54 12.82
CA LEU A 234 -5.97 19.69 11.36
C LEU A 234 -5.82 18.36 10.60
N VAL A 235 -5.35 17.31 11.26
CA VAL A 235 -5.08 16.02 10.59
C VAL A 235 -6.35 15.43 9.97
N LEU A 236 -7.45 15.40 10.71
CA LEU A 236 -8.71 14.84 10.20
C LEU A 236 -9.29 15.67 9.05
N PRO A 237 -9.44 17.01 9.14
CA PRO A 237 -9.89 17.83 8.01
C PRO A 237 -9.00 17.65 6.76
N CYS A 238 -7.68 17.65 6.91
CA CYS A 238 -6.74 17.49 5.80
C CYS A 238 -6.83 16.09 5.15
N ALA A 239 -6.93 15.04 5.94
CA ALA A 239 -7.12 13.69 5.44
C ALA A 239 -8.48 13.54 4.72
N SER A 240 -9.53 14.17 5.25
CA SER A 240 -10.85 14.20 4.61
C SER A 240 -10.81 14.89 3.26
N MET A 241 -10.05 15.98 3.12
CA MET A 241 -9.84 16.65 1.84
C MET A 241 -9.08 15.72 0.86
N CYS A 242 -8.03 15.02 1.29
CA CYS A 242 -7.36 14.02 0.45
C CYS A 242 -8.33 12.93 -0.02
N PHE A 243 -9.21 12.44 0.84
CA PHE A 243 -10.21 11.44 0.49
C PHE A 243 -11.25 11.98 -0.50
N LEU A 244 -11.65 13.23 -0.35
CA LEU A 244 -12.53 13.90 -1.30
C LEU A 244 -11.87 14.02 -2.68
N LEU A 245 -10.59 14.37 -2.73
CA LEU A 245 -9.83 14.43 -3.98
C LEU A 245 -9.73 13.05 -4.65
N ILE A 246 -9.45 11.99 -3.87
CA ILE A 246 -9.45 10.63 -4.40
C ILE A 246 -10.82 10.27 -4.96
N TYR A 247 -11.89 10.55 -4.22
CA TYR A 247 -13.25 10.28 -4.68
C TYR A 247 -13.58 11.04 -5.97
N ALA A 248 -13.29 12.33 -6.02
CA ALA A 248 -13.57 13.15 -7.19
C ALA A 248 -12.82 12.71 -8.46
N LEU A 249 -11.56 12.22 -8.30
CA LEU A 249 -10.68 11.86 -9.41
C LEU A 249 -10.76 10.37 -9.81
N THR A 250 -11.21 9.51 -8.92
CA THR A 250 -11.16 8.04 -9.13
C THR A 250 -12.47 7.32 -8.86
N GLY A 251 -13.45 7.99 -8.24
CA GLY A 251 -14.70 7.39 -7.78
C GLY A 251 -14.58 6.52 -6.52
N VAL A 252 -13.39 6.39 -5.95
CA VAL A 252 -13.13 5.50 -4.80
C VAL A 252 -13.49 6.13 -3.46
N ARG A 253 -14.25 5.42 -2.64
CA ARG A 253 -14.75 5.88 -1.33
C ARG A 253 -13.93 5.29 -0.18
N LEU A 254 -12.76 5.86 0.09
CA LEU A 254 -11.82 5.36 1.12
C LEU A 254 -12.39 5.30 2.55
N PHE A 255 -13.42 6.08 2.87
CA PHE A 255 -14.09 6.00 4.18
C PHE A 255 -14.93 4.73 4.35
N LYS A 256 -15.44 4.17 3.24
CA LYS A 256 -16.31 2.99 3.30
C LYS A 256 -15.54 1.70 3.36
N GLU A 257 -14.43 1.63 2.63
CA GLU A 257 -13.66 0.41 2.43
C GLU A 257 -12.32 0.52 3.15
N THR A 258 -12.13 -0.31 4.14
CA THR A 258 -10.89 -0.34 4.91
C THR A 258 -10.43 -1.78 5.11
N PRO A 259 -9.12 -2.05 5.15
CA PRO A 259 -8.62 -3.38 5.46
C PRO A 259 -9.18 -3.91 6.79
N LEU A 260 -9.36 -3.04 7.79
CA LEU A 260 -9.93 -3.44 9.09
C LEU A 260 -11.34 -4.05 8.95
N LYS A 261 -12.20 -3.50 8.08
CA LYS A 261 -13.53 -4.08 7.84
C LYS A 261 -13.43 -5.44 7.17
N CYS A 262 -12.52 -5.60 6.22
CA CYS A 262 -12.31 -6.87 5.52
C CYS A 262 -11.81 -7.99 6.45
N MET A 263 -11.19 -7.65 7.57
CA MET A 263 -10.74 -8.64 8.54
C MET A 263 -11.90 -9.49 9.09
N MET A 264 -13.08 -8.92 9.24
CA MET A 264 -14.27 -9.66 9.72
C MET A 264 -14.75 -10.71 8.72
N ASP A 265 -14.44 -10.54 7.44
CA ASP A 265 -14.80 -11.46 6.35
C ASP A 265 -13.66 -12.37 5.94
N THR A 266 -12.46 -12.20 6.54
CA THR A 266 -11.26 -12.98 6.23
C THR A 266 -11.18 -14.21 7.13
N ASP A 267 -11.50 -15.38 6.59
CA ASP A 267 -11.59 -16.66 7.31
C ASP A 267 -10.60 -17.74 6.84
N ILE A 268 -9.75 -17.44 5.84
CA ILE A 268 -8.66 -18.29 5.37
C ILE A 268 -7.37 -18.07 6.19
N PRO A 269 -6.37 -18.97 6.08
CA PRO A 269 -5.05 -18.75 6.66
C PRO A 269 -4.45 -17.41 6.26
N ILE A 270 -4.04 -16.62 7.26
CA ILE A 270 -3.44 -15.31 7.06
C ILE A 270 -2.26 -15.09 8.00
N LEU A 271 -1.12 -14.70 7.41
CA LEU A 271 0.09 -14.30 8.12
C LEU A 271 0.22 -12.78 8.12
N PHE A 272 0.29 -12.22 9.31
CA PHE A 272 0.57 -10.80 9.51
C PHE A 272 2.03 -10.59 9.88
N ILE A 273 2.72 -9.78 9.10
CA ILE A 273 4.11 -9.38 9.35
C ILE A 273 4.16 -7.89 9.59
N TRP A 274 4.73 -7.47 10.71
CA TRP A 274 4.99 -6.08 11.05
C TRP A 274 6.36 -5.91 11.68
N SER A 275 6.85 -4.67 11.70
CA SER A 275 8.04 -4.28 12.43
C SER A 275 7.70 -3.41 13.64
N LYS A 276 8.47 -3.57 14.71
CA LYS A 276 8.41 -2.67 15.87
C LYS A 276 8.89 -1.24 15.54
N GLN A 277 9.58 -1.05 14.43
CA GLN A 277 10.10 0.23 13.94
C GLN A 277 9.20 0.89 12.88
N ASP A 278 8.07 0.26 12.55
CA ASP A 278 7.13 0.80 11.58
C ASP A 278 6.36 1.99 12.19
N ILE A 279 6.53 3.18 11.59
CA ILE A 279 5.87 4.41 12.04
C ILE A 279 4.48 4.62 11.42
N PHE A 280 4.15 3.91 10.33
CA PHE A 280 2.85 3.96 9.65
C PHE A 280 1.91 2.88 10.18
N CYS A 281 2.42 1.67 10.35
CA CYS A 281 1.66 0.50 10.81
C CYS A 281 2.17 0.09 12.19
N THR A 282 1.84 0.89 13.20
CA THR A 282 2.33 0.71 14.57
C THR A 282 1.80 -0.60 15.20
N LYS A 283 2.56 -1.14 16.14
CA LYS A 283 2.20 -2.40 16.82
C LYS A 283 0.76 -2.45 17.35
N PRO A 284 0.23 -1.44 18.09
CA PRO A 284 -1.16 -1.46 18.55
C PRO A 284 -2.17 -1.58 17.41
N LYS A 285 -1.90 -0.93 16.26
CA LYS A 285 -2.76 -0.96 15.08
C LYS A 285 -2.72 -2.33 14.38
N GLY A 286 -1.56 -2.96 14.35
CA GLY A 286 -1.43 -4.33 13.88
C GLY A 286 -2.19 -5.33 14.76
N GLU A 287 -2.09 -5.20 16.09
CA GLU A 287 -2.83 -6.02 17.05
C GLU A 287 -4.35 -5.86 16.92
N GLU A 288 -4.85 -4.65 16.63
CA GLU A 288 -6.28 -4.42 16.36
C GLU A 288 -6.73 -5.15 15.08
N LEU A 289 -5.93 -5.09 13.98
CA LEU A 289 -6.21 -5.85 12.76
C LEU A 289 -6.24 -7.35 13.02
N PHE A 290 -5.24 -7.86 13.75
CA PHE A 290 -5.17 -9.26 14.10
C PHE A 290 -6.37 -9.71 14.94
N LYS A 291 -6.80 -8.93 15.92
CA LYS A 291 -7.99 -9.21 16.74
C LYS A 291 -9.27 -9.22 15.92
N ALA A 292 -9.43 -8.26 15.00
CA ALA A 292 -10.61 -8.14 14.15
C ALA A 292 -10.73 -9.26 13.11
N CYS A 293 -9.62 -9.93 12.76
CA CYS A 293 -9.62 -10.99 11.77
C CYS A 293 -10.38 -12.22 12.26
N SER A 294 -11.37 -12.69 11.47
CA SER A 294 -12.22 -13.84 11.80
C SER A 294 -11.54 -15.18 11.56
N SER A 295 -10.42 -15.22 10.86
CA SER A 295 -9.69 -16.46 10.59
C SER A 295 -9.26 -17.17 11.88
N LYS A 296 -9.52 -18.48 11.94
CA LYS A 296 -9.02 -19.37 12.99
C LYS A 296 -7.54 -19.72 12.79
N TYR A 297 -7.02 -19.49 11.61
CA TYR A 297 -5.65 -19.83 11.18
C TYR A 297 -4.81 -18.57 10.94
N LYS A 298 -4.96 -17.57 11.80
CA LYS A 298 -4.19 -16.32 11.74
C LYS A 298 -2.91 -16.41 12.56
N GLU A 299 -1.82 -15.93 11.97
CA GLU A 299 -0.51 -15.88 12.61
C GLU A 299 0.02 -14.43 12.63
N LEU A 300 0.77 -14.08 13.66
CA LEU A 300 1.25 -12.72 13.90
C LEU A 300 2.73 -12.72 14.22
N ASN A 301 3.52 -12.01 13.43
CA ASN A 301 4.95 -11.84 13.63
C ASN A 301 5.34 -10.37 13.69
N PHE A 302 5.91 -9.94 14.81
CA PHE A 302 6.51 -8.63 15.00
C PHE A 302 8.04 -8.72 14.99
N PHE A 303 8.62 -8.33 13.90
CA PHE A 303 10.07 -8.26 13.75
C PHE A 303 10.68 -7.11 14.56
N LYS A 304 11.88 -7.32 15.09
CA LYS A 304 12.57 -6.31 15.91
C LYS A 304 13.10 -5.15 15.08
N LYS A 305 13.54 -5.42 13.85
CA LYS A 305 14.19 -4.48 12.94
C LYS A 305 13.46 -4.39 11.61
N GLY A 306 13.68 -3.28 10.92
CA GLY A 306 13.08 -2.97 9.62
C GLY A 306 12.06 -1.85 9.72
N ARG A 307 12.23 -0.82 8.92
CA ARG A 307 11.22 0.21 8.74
C ARG A 307 10.05 -0.34 7.91
N HIS A 308 9.01 0.43 7.74
CA HIS A 308 7.83 0.07 6.92
C HIS A 308 8.24 -0.52 5.55
N SER A 309 7.71 -1.69 5.20
CA SER A 309 8.01 -2.42 3.96
C SER A 309 9.46 -2.91 3.79
N HIS A 310 10.30 -2.82 4.81
CA HIS A 310 11.73 -3.19 4.77
C HIS A 310 12.10 -4.26 5.81
N VAL A 311 11.14 -5.02 6.30
CA VAL A 311 11.37 -6.08 7.29
C VAL A 311 12.33 -7.14 6.74
N ARG A 312 12.03 -7.68 5.56
CA ARG A 312 12.86 -8.67 4.89
C ARG A 312 14.28 -8.17 4.62
N SER A 313 14.45 -6.91 4.21
CA SER A 313 15.76 -6.30 3.98
C SER A 313 16.64 -6.26 5.22
N SER A 314 16.02 -6.21 6.41
CA SER A 314 16.73 -6.15 7.69
C SER A 314 16.93 -7.50 8.36
N GLN A 315 16.06 -8.48 8.11
CA GLN A 315 16.03 -9.81 8.77
C GLN A 315 15.61 -10.90 7.77
N LYS A 316 16.32 -11.02 6.62
CA LYS A 316 15.94 -11.87 5.49
C LYS A 316 15.71 -13.33 5.85
N ALA A 317 16.66 -13.95 6.55
CA ALA A 317 16.58 -15.38 6.88
C ALA A 317 15.36 -15.69 7.77
N GLU A 318 15.16 -14.92 8.84
CA GLU A 318 14.01 -15.07 9.74
C GLU A 318 12.68 -14.80 9.03
N TYR A 319 12.65 -13.78 8.14
CA TYR A 319 11.48 -13.43 7.36
C TYR A 319 11.07 -14.57 6.42
N ASP A 320 12.02 -15.10 5.65
CA ASP A 320 11.78 -16.18 4.71
C ASP A 320 11.39 -17.48 5.44
N GLU A 321 11.98 -17.76 6.62
CA GLU A 321 11.64 -18.90 7.46
C GLU A 321 10.20 -18.82 7.98
N VAL A 322 9.76 -17.65 8.44
CA VAL A 322 8.38 -17.43 8.92
C VAL A 322 7.37 -17.69 7.80
N ILE A 323 7.62 -17.20 6.59
CA ILE A 323 6.74 -17.47 5.44
C ILE A 323 6.76 -18.95 5.08
N ALA A 324 7.94 -19.58 4.99
CA ALA A 324 8.05 -21.00 4.64
C ALA A 324 7.28 -21.91 5.62
N LYS A 325 7.41 -21.66 6.93
CA LYS A 325 6.66 -22.41 7.96
C LYS A 325 5.15 -22.21 7.81
N PHE A 326 4.69 -20.97 7.55
CA PHE A 326 3.29 -20.68 7.33
C PHE A 326 2.75 -21.42 6.09
N LEU A 327 3.48 -21.40 4.98
CA LEU A 327 3.09 -22.10 3.75
C LEU A 327 3.00 -23.63 3.97
N GLN A 328 3.98 -24.22 4.64
CA GLN A 328 4.01 -25.67 4.92
C GLN A 328 2.89 -26.12 5.85
N LYS A 329 2.53 -25.29 6.82
CA LYS A 329 1.47 -25.60 7.78
C LYS A 329 0.06 -25.53 7.18
N HIS A 330 -0.12 -24.76 6.14
CA HIS A 330 -1.42 -24.46 5.53
C HIS A 330 -1.50 -24.93 4.04
N THR A 331 -0.72 -25.95 3.72
CA THR A 331 -0.74 -26.57 2.36
C THR A 331 -2.02 -27.36 2.14
#